data_c2e9c4a89c08b3545e6a67d98a93d766
#
_entry.id   c2e9c4a89c08b3545e6a67d98a93d766
#
_cell.length_a   1.000
_cell.length_b   1.000
_cell.length_c   1.000
_cell.angle_alpha   90.00
_cell.angle_beta   90.00
_cell.angle_gamma   90.00
#
_symmetry.space_group_name_H-M   'P 1'
#
loop_
_entity.id
_entity.type
_entity.pdbx_description
1 polymer ?
#
loop_
_entity_poly.entity_id
_entity_poly.type
_entity_poly.pdbx_seq_one_letter_code
_entity_poly.pdbx_strand_id
1 'polypeptide(L)'
;MSAVPAVERLGHGRRLRDRFGDRLLAGITGLAALAAIVVMLAIVLKVLGESRLAYDKFGLSFLWGRVWDANIDVYGALPFIFGTAVTSLMALVIAVPLAIGIALFLSELAPRGVGGVIGAMVETLAAIPSVVLGLWGILVLGPFAADHLEPWLNDHLGFIPLFGGTPQSSGIFIAGLVLAIMVVPIVASICRELFLSVPDELEEGALALGATRWEMVKGVVLSSSKSGIAAAVILGFGRAIGEAIAVTQVIGAGATIQWSLFSTGDTLASRIAGQYQGAVSKMQVSALFYLGAILLVIGLLTNLLAQMVVGRFEHQRTGAD
;
A
#
# COMPACT_ATOMS: atom_id res chain seq x y z
N MET A 1 -59.79 -1.27 -40.37
CA MET A 1 -59.56 -0.43 -39.15
C MET A 1 -58.56 -1.18 -38.28
N SER A 2 -57.26 -0.84 -38.41
CA SER A 2 -56.17 -1.48 -37.69
C SER A 2 -55.87 -0.66 -36.43
N ALA A 3 -56.07 -1.27 -35.27
CA ALA A 3 -55.71 -0.68 -33.98
C ALA A 3 -54.16 -0.66 -33.84
N VAL A 4 -53.57 0.54 -33.85
CA VAL A 4 -52.17 0.75 -33.48
C VAL A 4 -52.05 0.56 -31.98
N PRO A 5 -51.14 -0.30 -31.48
CA PRO A 5 -51.11 -0.66 -30.07
C PRO A 5 -50.63 0.50 -29.20
N ALA A 6 -51.30 0.67 -28.06
CA ALA A 6 -51.05 1.68 -27.02
C ALA A 6 -49.64 1.66 -26.35
N VAL A 7 -48.76 0.75 -26.77
CA VAL A 7 -47.40 0.55 -26.25
C VAL A 7 -46.46 1.68 -26.63
N GLU A 8 -46.71 2.41 -27.71
CA GLU A 8 -45.80 3.47 -28.20
C GLU A 8 -45.88 4.78 -27.38
N ARG A 9 -47.01 5.02 -26.68
CA ARG A 9 -47.17 6.26 -25.86
C ARG A 9 -46.51 6.21 -24.48
N LEU A 10 -46.25 5.00 -23.96
CA LEU A 10 -45.59 4.82 -22.66
C LEU A 10 -44.06 5.03 -22.74
N GLY A 11 -43.46 4.93 -23.93
CA GLY A 11 -42.02 5.03 -24.15
C GLY A 11 -41.46 6.46 -24.06
N HIS A 12 -42.27 7.48 -24.42
CA HIS A 12 -41.78 8.87 -24.47
C HIS A 12 -41.66 9.53 -23.09
N GLY A 13 -42.58 9.28 -22.18
CA GLY A 13 -42.54 9.83 -20.82
C GLY A 13 -41.43 9.22 -19.92
N ARG A 14 -41.18 7.92 -20.11
CA ARG A 14 -40.04 7.21 -19.46
C ARG A 14 -38.68 7.79 -19.93
N ARG A 15 -38.52 7.94 -21.25
CA ARG A 15 -37.26 8.46 -21.84
C ARG A 15 -36.90 9.89 -21.36
N LEU A 16 -37.86 10.78 -21.10
CA LEU A 16 -37.59 12.12 -20.62
C LEU A 16 -37.21 12.10 -19.13
N ARG A 17 -37.88 11.27 -18.32
CA ARG A 17 -37.60 11.13 -16.89
C ARG A 17 -36.25 10.45 -16.64
N ASP A 18 -35.93 9.44 -17.48
CA ASP A 18 -34.65 8.72 -17.45
C ASP A 18 -33.51 9.68 -17.87
N ARG A 19 -33.69 10.50 -18.92
CA ARG A 19 -32.72 11.52 -19.33
C ARG A 19 -32.49 12.63 -18.29
N PHE A 20 -33.52 12.97 -17.52
CA PHE A 20 -33.36 13.93 -16.41
C PHE A 20 -32.60 13.27 -15.25
N GLY A 21 -32.93 12.02 -14.92
CA GLY A 21 -32.19 11.22 -13.93
C GLY A 21 -30.72 11.06 -14.30
N ASP A 22 -30.42 10.73 -15.56
CA ASP A 22 -29.06 10.57 -16.07
C ASP A 22 -28.25 11.89 -15.98
N ARG A 23 -28.89 13.02 -16.34
CA ARG A 23 -28.24 14.34 -16.23
C ARG A 23 -28.00 14.75 -14.77
N LEU A 24 -28.96 14.48 -13.89
CA LEU A 24 -28.84 14.74 -12.47
C LEU A 24 -27.72 13.88 -11.86
N LEU A 25 -27.68 12.59 -12.18
CA LEU A 25 -26.64 11.66 -11.76
C LEU A 25 -25.26 12.14 -12.26
N ALA A 26 -25.13 12.44 -13.55
CA ALA A 26 -23.90 12.96 -14.14
C ALA A 26 -23.48 14.30 -13.50
N GLY A 27 -24.42 15.18 -13.17
CA GLY A 27 -24.16 16.43 -12.46
C GLY A 27 -23.66 16.21 -11.05
N ILE A 28 -24.31 15.36 -10.26
CA ILE A 28 -23.92 15.06 -8.88
C ILE A 28 -22.54 14.37 -8.84
N THR A 29 -22.35 13.35 -9.69
CA THR A 29 -21.07 12.64 -9.75
C THR A 29 -19.95 13.52 -10.27
N GLY A 30 -20.22 14.39 -11.25
CA GLY A 30 -19.27 15.39 -11.74
C GLY A 30 -18.88 16.41 -10.67
N LEU A 31 -19.84 16.92 -9.90
CA LEU A 31 -19.58 17.83 -8.77
C LEU A 31 -18.77 17.12 -7.67
N ALA A 32 -19.09 15.88 -7.34
CA ALA A 32 -18.34 15.11 -6.36
C ALA A 32 -16.88 14.87 -6.81
N ALA A 33 -16.68 14.51 -8.08
CA ALA A 33 -15.34 14.36 -8.66
C ALA A 33 -14.56 15.69 -8.64
N LEU A 34 -15.20 16.80 -9.02
CA LEU A 34 -14.58 18.13 -8.97
C LEU A 34 -14.20 18.51 -7.53
N ALA A 35 -15.11 18.30 -6.57
CA ALA A 35 -14.84 18.56 -5.16
C ALA A 35 -13.64 17.77 -4.65
N ALA A 36 -13.52 16.46 -5.00
CA ALA A 36 -12.38 15.64 -4.63
C ALA A 36 -11.06 16.20 -5.21
N ILE A 37 -11.06 16.60 -6.49
CA ILE A 37 -9.88 17.19 -7.14
C ILE A 37 -9.50 18.52 -6.45
N VAL A 38 -10.47 19.39 -6.15
CA VAL A 38 -10.23 20.68 -5.47
C VAL A 38 -9.63 20.46 -4.08
N VAL A 39 -10.16 19.49 -3.30
CA VAL A 39 -9.62 19.17 -1.97
C VAL A 39 -8.20 18.63 -2.07
N MET A 40 -7.93 17.71 -3.00
CA MET A 40 -6.58 17.19 -3.21
C MET A 40 -5.60 18.31 -3.59
N LEU A 41 -5.98 19.17 -4.52
CA LEU A 41 -5.16 20.33 -4.92
C LEU A 41 -4.91 21.28 -3.75
N ALA A 42 -5.93 21.55 -2.95
CA ALA A 42 -5.82 22.42 -1.76
C ALA A 42 -4.84 21.82 -0.74
N ILE A 43 -4.85 20.49 -0.50
CA ILE A 43 -3.90 19.81 0.37
C ILE A 43 -2.47 19.97 -0.17
N VAL A 44 -2.25 19.70 -1.45
CA VAL A 44 -0.93 19.84 -2.09
C VAL A 44 -0.42 21.28 -1.97
N LEU A 45 -1.25 22.27 -2.31
CA LEU A 45 -0.89 23.69 -2.21
C LEU A 45 -0.59 24.12 -0.77
N LYS A 46 -1.35 23.60 0.20
CA LYS A 46 -1.12 23.86 1.63
C LYS A 46 0.21 23.26 2.07
N VAL A 47 0.50 22.01 1.73
CA VAL A 47 1.76 21.35 2.05
C VAL A 47 2.95 22.09 1.45
N LEU A 48 2.88 22.46 0.18
CA LEU A 48 3.94 23.23 -0.49
C LEU A 48 4.09 24.64 0.10
N GLY A 49 2.97 25.31 0.43
CA GLY A 49 3.00 26.63 1.06
C GLY A 49 3.66 26.64 2.43
N GLU A 50 3.29 25.68 3.29
CA GLU A 50 3.87 25.57 4.65
C GLU A 50 5.31 25.04 4.65
N SER A 51 5.72 24.29 3.63
CA SER A 51 7.10 23.80 3.50
C SER A 51 8.11 24.87 3.04
N ARG A 52 7.61 26.03 2.59
CA ARG A 52 8.42 27.06 1.93
C ARG A 52 9.57 27.57 2.80
N LEU A 53 9.35 27.82 4.09
CA LEU A 53 10.38 28.30 4.99
C LEU A 53 11.57 27.33 5.12
N ALA A 54 11.30 26.03 5.20
CA ALA A 54 12.33 25.00 5.22
C ALA A 54 13.00 24.83 3.85
N TYR A 55 12.23 24.91 2.77
CA TYR A 55 12.77 24.87 1.41
C TYR A 55 13.71 26.04 1.12
N ASP A 56 13.34 27.27 1.50
CA ASP A 56 14.18 28.47 1.31
C ASP A 56 15.49 28.39 2.11
N LYS A 57 15.48 27.76 3.30
CA LYS A 57 16.67 27.59 4.15
C LYS A 57 17.57 26.46 3.69
N PHE A 58 17.02 25.30 3.39
CA PHE A 58 17.78 24.05 3.16
C PHE A 58 17.85 23.66 1.69
N GLY A 59 16.91 24.13 0.85
CA GLY A 59 16.81 23.74 -0.55
C GLY A 59 16.79 22.22 -0.73
N LEU A 60 17.36 21.73 -1.83
CA LEU A 60 17.46 20.29 -2.11
C LEU A 60 18.44 19.55 -1.18
N SER A 61 19.34 20.26 -0.47
CA SER A 61 20.25 19.62 0.49
C SER A 61 19.52 18.94 1.64
N PHE A 62 18.28 19.34 1.92
CA PHE A 62 17.39 18.69 2.87
C PHE A 62 17.20 17.19 2.60
N LEU A 63 17.18 16.78 1.33
CA LEU A 63 17.02 15.37 0.94
C LEU A 63 18.18 14.48 1.41
N TRP A 64 19.39 15.04 1.45
CA TRP A 64 20.62 14.33 1.83
C TRP A 64 21.05 14.59 3.27
N GLY A 65 20.40 15.55 3.95
CA GLY A 65 20.64 15.88 5.34
C GLY A 65 20.38 14.66 6.24
N ARG A 66 21.31 14.41 7.17
CA ARG A 66 21.27 13.26 8.10
C ARG A 66 20.89 13.64 9.53
N VAL A 67 20.86 14.94 9.82
CA VAL A 67 20.60 15.46 11.17
C VAL A 67 19.16 15.94 11.25
N TRP A 68 18.50 15.65 12.36
CA TRP A 68 17.21 16.20 12.71
C TRP A 68 17.26 16.66 14.18
N ASP A 69 17.51 17.95 14.39
CA ASP A 69 17.61 18.54 15.70
C ASP A 69 16.82 19.88 15.76
N ALA A 70 15.79 19.87 16.59
CA ALA A 70 14.91 21.02 16.77
C ALA A 70 15.55 22.13 17.64
N ASN A 71 16.58 21.82 18.43
CA ASN A 71 17.21 22.80 19.32
C ASN A 71 18.12 23.77 18.56
N ILE A 72 18.70 23.31 17.45
CA ILE A 72 19.59 24.09 16.61
C ILE A 72 19.00 24.42 15.24
N ASP A 73 17.71 24.10 15.03
CA ASP A 73 16.97 24.27 13.77
C ASP A 73 17.72 23.72 12.54
N VAL A 74 18.24 22.50 12.67
CA VAL A 74 18.88 21.74 11.57
C VAL A 74 18.04 20.52 11.26
N TYR A 75 17.61 20.40 10.00
CA TYR A 75 16.70 19.36 9.58
C TYR A 75 17.14 18.72 8.26
N GLY A 76 17.01 17.39 8.18
CA GLY A 76 17.29 16.59 6.99
C GLY A 76 16.37 15.38 6.87
N ALA A 77 16.07 14.96 5.64
CA ALA A 77 15.09 13.92 5.33
C ALA A 77 15.67 12.52 5.15
N LEU A 78 17.00 12.40 4.94
CA LEU A 78 17.60 11.13 4.52
C LEU A 78 17.30 9.95 5.44
N PRO A 79 17.35 10.07 6.78
CA PRO A 79 17.03 8.95 7.67
C PRO A 79 15.59 8.46 7.50
N PHE A 80 14.65 9.35 7.24
CA PHE A 80 13.24 9.04 7.10
C PHE A 80 12.90 8.48 5.72
N ILE A 81 13.58 8.95 4.67
CA ILE A 81 13.52 8.35 3.32
C ILE A 81 14.04 6.92 3.39
N PHE A 82 15.20 6.71 4.04
CA PHE A 82 15.77 5.39 4.26
C PHE A 82 14.81 4.47 5.03
N GLY A 83 14.29 4.93 6.17
CA GLY A 83 13.35 4.15 6.97
C GLY A 83 12.07 3.79 6.19
N THR A 84 11.51 4.74 5.43
CA THR A 84 10.34 4.47 4.56
C THR A 84 10.66 3.41 3.51
N ALA A 85 11.80 3.52 2.83
CA ALA A 85 12.19 2.57 1.80
C ALA A 85 12.41 1.16 2.37
N VAL A 86 13.16 1.06 3.48
CA VAL A 86 13.50 -0.24 4.09
C VAL A 86 12.26 -0.93 4.67
N THR A 87 11.43 -0.23 5.45
CA THR A 87 10.24 -0.83 6.04
C THR A 87 9.21 -1.25 5.01
N SER A 88 8.97 -0.42 3.97
CA SER A 88 8.00 -0.74 2.92
C SER A 88 8.49 -1.86 2.00
N LEU A 89 9.79 -1.89 1.65
CA LEU A 89 10.36 -2.97 0.84
C LEU A 89 10.33 -4.29 1.61
N MET A 90 10.72 -4.28 2.88
CA MET A 90 10.66 -5.46 3.75
C MET A 90 9.21 -5.99 3.85
N ALA A 91 8.25 -5.09 4.06
CA ALA A 91 6.84 -5.45 4.11
C ALA A 91 6.39 -6.15 2.82
N LEU A 92 6.78 -5.65 1.65
CA LEU A 92 6.44 -6.28 0.37
C LEU A 92 7.11 -7.64 0.15
N VAL A 93 8.40 -7.76 0.49
CA VAL A 93 9.14 -9.03 0.34
C VAL A 93 8.47 -10.14 1.15
N ILE A 94 7.89 -9.82 2.30
CA ILE A 94 7.16 -10.78 3.13
C ILE A 94 5.71 -10.94 2.66
N ALA A 95 5.01 -9.83 2.44
CA ALA A 95 3.58 -9.84 2.19
C ALA A 95 3.20 -10.40 0.82
N VAL A 96 3.96 -10.08 -0.24
CA VAL A 96 3.55 -10.45 -1.61
C VAL A 96 3.55 -11.95 -1.84
N PRO A 97 4.61 -12.72 -1.50
CA PRO A 97 4.57 -14.17 -1.66
C PRO A 97 3.48 -14.83 -0.83
N LEU A 98 3.30 -14.36 0.42
CA LEU A 98 2.29 -14.89 1.32
C LEU A 98 0.87 -14.60 0.80
N ALA A 99 0.62 -13.36 0.35
CA ALA A 99 -0.67 -12.95 -0.19
C ALA A 99 -1.05 -13.72 -1.47
N ILE A 100 -0.09 -13.90 -2.40
CA ILE A 100 -0.31 -14.69 -3.61
C ILE A 100 -0.58 -16.16 -3.24
N GLY A 101 0.16 -16.72 -2.28
CA GLY A 101 -0.07 -18.07 -1.80
C GLY A 101 -1.45 -18.26 -1.18
N ILE A 102 -1.89 -17.31 -0.34
CA ILE A 102 -3.26 -17.28 0.22
C ILE A 102 -4.30 -17.18 -0.89
N ALA A 103 -4.12 -16.28 -1.84
CA ALA A 103 -5.03 -16.08 -2.95
C ALA A 103 -5.19 -17.35 -3.79
N LEU A 104 -4.08 -18.01 -4.18
CA LEU A 104 -4.09 -19.28 -4.92
C LEU A 104 -4.74 -20.40 -4.11
N PHE A 105 -4.46 -20.48 -2.82
CA PHE A 105 -5.13 -21.47 -1.98
C PHE A 105 -6.63 -21.28 -1.97
N LEU A 106 -7.10 -20.04 -1.84
CA LEU A 106 -8.52 -19.71 -1.75
C LEU A 106 -9.26 -19.85 -3.09
N SER A 107 -8.60 -19.61 -4.23
CA SER A 107 -9.22 -19.75 -5.56
C SER A 107 -9.19 -21.18 -6.06
N GLU A 108 -8.03 -21.85 -5.99
CA GLU A 108 -7.77 -23.09 -6.72
C GLU A 108 -7.85 -24.35 -5.85
N LEU A 109 -7.54 -24.27 -4.56
CA LEU A 109 -7.30 -25.44 -3.71
C LEU A 109 -8.33 -25.62 -2.59
N ALA A 110 -8.92 -24.53 -2.08
CA ALA A 110 -9.79 -24.61 -0.92
C ALA A 110 -11.13 -25.29 -1.24
N PRO A 111 -11.59 -26.25 -0.42
CA PRO A 111 -12.95 -26.78 -0.55
C PRO A 111 -13.98 -25.66 -0.45
N ARG A 112 -15.08 -25.76 -1.23
CA ARG A 112 -16.11 -24.72 -1.38
C ARG A 112 -16.65 -24.10 -0.07
N GLY A 113 -16.62 -24.83 1.06
CA GLY A 113 -17.03 -24.30 2.37
C GLY A 113 -15.91 -23.58 3.11
N VAL A 114 -14.69 -24.11 3.05
CA VAL A 114 -13.51 -23.59 3.76
C VAL A 114 -13.00 -22.30 3.14
N GLY A 115 -12.97 -22.23 1.79
CA GLY A 115 -12.52 -21.05 1.06
C GLY A 115 -13.32 -19.78 1.40
N GLY A 116 -14.64 -19.92 1.59
CA GLY A 116 -15.50 -18.79 1.99
C GLY A 116 -15.20 -18.27 3.39
N VAL A 117 -15.00 -19.17 4.36
CA VAL A 117 -14.70 -18.79 5.74
C VAL A 117 -13.33 -18.12 5.85
N ILE A 118 -12.29 -18.74 5.28
CA ILE A 118 -10.94 -18.17 5.32
C ILE A 118 -10.90 -16.85 4.54
N GLY A 119 -11.56 -16.76 3.38
CA GLY A 119 -11.68 -15.51 2.62
C GLY A 119 -12.29 -14.38 3.47
N ALA A 120 -13.40 -14.64 4.15
CA ALA A 120 -14.03 -13.66 5.04
C ALA A 120 -13.10 -13.28 6.22
N MET A 121 -12.31 -14.20 6.76
CA MET A 121 -11.31 -13.89 7.80
C MET A 121 -10.20 -12.98 7.27
N VAL A 122 -9.70 -13.23 6.07
CA VAL A 122 -8.68 -12.38 5.41
C VAL A 122 -9.24 -10.97 5.14
N GLU A 123 -10.48 -10.86 4.66
CA GLU A 123 -11.16 -9.58 4.44
C GLU A 123 -11.38 -8.82 5.77
N THR A 124 -11.72 -9.54 6.85
CA THR A 124 -11.88 -8.95 8.19
C THR A 124 -10.56 -8.39 8.72
N LEU A 125 -9.42 -9.05 8.46
CA LEU A 125 -8.09 -8.53 8.81
C LEU A 125 -7.80 -7.16 8.15
N ALA A 126 -8.25 -6.95 6.91
CA ALA A 126 -8.11 -5.66 6.22
C ALA A 126 -8.91 -4.53 6.89
N ALA A 127 -9.98 -4.86 7.60
CA ALA A 127 -10.83 -3.90 8.30
C ALA A 127 -10.31 -3.47 9.69
N ILE A 128 -9.27 -4.14 10.23
CA ILE A 128 -8.70 -3.78 11.53
C ILE A 128 -8.07 -2.38 11.46
N PRO A 129 -8.43 -1.44 12.36
CA PRO A 129 -7.80 -0.13 12.41
C PRO A 129 -6.29 -0.23 12.63
N SER A 130 -5.51 0.57 11.88
CA SER A 130 -4.03 0.55 11.96
C SER A 130 -3.50 0.84 13.37
N VAL A 131 -4.20 1.69 14.14
CA VAL A 131 -3.85 1.98 15.53
C VAL A 131 -3.89 0.74 16.42
N VAL A 132 -4.84 -0.18 16.18
CA VAL A 132 -4.96 -1.44 16.93
C VAL A 132 -3.82 -2.39 16.60
N LEU A 133 -3.47 -2.50 15.29
CA LEU A 133 -2.34 -3.30 14.85
C LEU A 133 -1.00 -2.74 15.34
N GLY A 134 -0.85 -1.41 15.40
CA GLY A 134 0.33 -0.77 16.00
C GLY A 134 0.44 -1.04 17.49
N LEU A 135 -0.67 -0.94 18.26
CA LEU A 135 -0.70 -1.25 19.68
C LEU A 135 -0.41 -2.73 19.94
N TRP A 136 -1.00 -3.63 19.18
CA TRP A 136 -0.66 -5.05 19.23
C TRP A 136 0.80 -5.29 18.86
N GLY A 137 1.30 -4.55 17.86
CA GLY A 137 2.68 -4.60 17.41
C GLY A 137 3.68 -4.29 18.54
N ILE A 138 3.49 -3.20 19.28
CA ILE A 138 4.40 -2.82 20.37
C ILE A 138 4.24 -3.68 21.62
N LEU A 139 3.01 -4.13 21.95
CA LEU A 139 2.75 -4.86 23.18
C LEU A 139 2.96 -6.37 23.06
N VAL A 140 2.79 -6.96 21.89
CA VAL A 140 2.82 -8.41 21.67
C VAL A 140 3.90 -8.82 20.69
N LEU A 141 3.85 -8.30 19.45
CA LEU A 141 4.78 -8.71 18.40
C LEU A 141 6.21 -8.25 18.70
N GLY A 142 6.40 -7.03 19.21
CA GLY A 142 7.72 -6.48 19.53
C GLY A 142 8.46 -7.30 20.58
N PRO A 143 7.91 -7.53 21.77
CA PRO A 143 8.53 -8.42 22.77
C PRO A 143 8.78 -9.83 22.22
N PHE A 144 7.79 -10.43 21.57
CA PHE A 144 7.96 -11.76 20.97
C PHE A 144 9.11 -11.81 19.95
N ALA A 145 9.22 -10.80 19.09
CA ALA A 145 10.29 -10.73 18.11
C ALA A 145 11.65 -10.50 18.75
N ALA A 146 11.75 -9.61 19.74
CA ALA A 146 12.97 -9.35 20.48
C ALA A 146 13.49 -10.57 21.25
N ASP A 147 12.57 -11.39 21.79
CA ASP A 147 12.93 -12.55 22.58
C ASP A 147 13.22 -13.80 21.75
N HIS A 148 12.62 -13.90 20.53
CA HIS A 148 12.67 -15.15 19.76
C HIS A 148 13.15 -14.98 18.31
N LEU A 149 12.57 -14.03 17.56
CA LEU A 149 12.86 -13.90 16.13
C LEU A 149 14.20 -13.21 15.86
N GLU A 150 14.46 -12.08 16.51
CA GLU A 150 15.69 -11.31 16.30
C GLU A 150 16.93 -12.04 16.79
N PRO A 151 16.93 -12.74 17.96
CA PRO A 151 18.05 -13.57 18.36
C PRO A 151 18.31 -14.70 17.37
N TRP A 152 17.23 -15.39 16.93
CA TRP A 152 17.37 -16.46 15.96
C TRP A 152 17.96 -15.98 14.62
N LEU A 153 17.49 -14.84 14.13
CA LEU A 153 18.02 -14.20 12.92
C LEU A 153 19.48 -13.76 13.11
N ASN A 154 19.81 -13.22 14.27
CA ASN A 154 21.18 -12.80 14.57
C ASN A 154 22.13 -14.00 14.63
N ASP A 155 21.72 -15.10 15.24
CA ASP A 155 22.54 -16.30 15.37
C ASP A 155 22.79 -16.99 14.02
N HIS A 156 21.79 -16.99 13.12
CA HIS A 156 21.88 -17.70 11.83
C HIS A 156 22.29 -16.82 10.66
N LEU A 157 21.93 -15.54 10.68
CA LEU A 157 22.12 -14.58 9.60
C LEU A 157 22.93 -13.32 10.02
N GLY A 158 23.49 -13.31 11.24
CA GLY A 158 24.23 -12.18 11.79
C GLY A 158 25.49 -11.78 11.02
N PHE A 159 25.96 -12.66 10.11
CA PHE A 159 27.01 -12.32 9.14
C PHE A 159 26.55 -11.30 8.08
N ILE A 160 25.24 -11.09 7.94
CA ILE A 160 24.65 -10.05 7.11
C ILE A 160 24.42 -8.83 8.01
N PRO A 161 24.95 -7.63 7.67
CA PRO A 161 24.80 -6.43 8.51
C PRO A 161 23.36 -6.04 8.85
N LEU A 162 22.39 -6.48 8.04
CA LEU A 162 20.96 -6.22 8.27
C LEU A 162 20.43 -6.94 9.51
N PHE A 163 20.96 -8.12 9.85
CA PHE A 163 20.49 -8.99 10.94
C PHE A 163 21.45 -8.99 12.14
N GLY A 164 22.48 -8.13 12.12
CA GLY A 164 23.37 -7.92 13.25
C GLY A 164 22.88 -6.81 14.17
N GLY A 165 23.12 -6.93 15.48
CA GLY A 165 22.79 -5.91 16.46
C GLY A 165 22.10 -6.47 17.71
N THR A 166 21.74 -5.59 18.62
CA THR A 166 21.01 -5.97 19.85
C THR A 166 19.50 -6.05 19.56
N PRO A 167 18.85 -7.18 19.88
CA PRO A 167 17.40 -7.32 19.76
C PRO A 167 16.64 -6.23 20.52
N GLN A 168 15.58 -5.68 19.92
CA GLN A 168 14.77 -4.62 20.51
C GLN A 168 13.28 -4.85 20.22
N SER A 169 12.40 -4.56 21.18
CA SER A 169 10.96 -4.68 21.01
C SER A 169 10.33 -3.58 20.13
N SER A 170 11.13 -2.63 19.65
CA SER A 170 10.71 -1.57 18.73
C SER A 170 11.85 -1.27 17.75
N GLY A 171 11.52 -1.11 16.47
CA GLY A 171 12.53 -0.84 15.44
C GLY A 171 11.99 -1.02 14.02
N ILE A 172 12.88 -0.89 13.06
CA ILE A 172 12.59 -1.03 11.63
C ILE A 172 12.03 -2.43 11.32
N PHE A 173 12.56 -3.47 11.97
CA PHE A 173 12.13 -4.85 11.77
C PHE A 173 10.65 -5.05 12.18
N ILE A 174 10.30 -4.60 13.40
CA ILE A 174 8.93 -4.71 13.90
C ILE A 174 7.96 -3.90 13.02
N ALA A 175 8.37 -2.68 12.63
CA ALA A 175 7.56 -1.86 11.72
C ALA A 175 7.32 -2.56 10.38
N GLY A 176 8.34 -3.18 9.79
CA GLY A 176 8.22 -3.94 8.55
C GLY A 176 7.29 -5.15 8.68
N LEU A 177 7.35 -5.88 9.81
CA LEU A 177 6.44 -7.01 10.08
C LEU A 177 4.99 -6.55 10.24
N VAL A 178 4.73 -5.48 11.00
CA VAL A 178 3.37 -4.92 11.14
C VAL A 178 2.83 -4.46 9.80
N LEU A 179 3.64 -3.77 9.01
CA LEU A 179 3.27 -3.38 7.64
C LEU A 179 2.98 -4.60 6.75
N ALA A 180 3.77 -5.66 6.85
CA ALA A 180 3.53 -6.89 6.09
C ALA A 180 2.16 -7.50 6.43
N ILE A 181 1.81 -7.60 7.73
CA ILE A 181 0.51 -8.09 8.19
C ILE A 181 -0.63 -7.24 7.62
N MET A 182 -0.45 -5.92 7.51
CA MET A 182 -1.46 -5.02 6.95
C MET A 182 -1.58 -5.10 5.42
N VAL A 183 -0.49 -5.39 4.72
CA VAL A 183 -0.46 -5.48 3.25
C VAL A 183 -1.01 -6.81 2.76
N VAL A 184 -0.76 -7.92 3.48
CA VAL A 184 -1.21 -9.27 3.10
C VAL A 184 -2.67 -9.34 2.71
N PRO A 185 -3.64 -8.91 3.54
CA PRO A 185 -5.05 -9.08 3.19
C PRO A 185 -5.48 -8.25 1.97
N ILE A 186 -4.87 -7.08 1.76
CA ILE A 186 -5.16 -6.20 0.62
C ILE A 186 -4.72 -6.87 -0.68
N VAL A 187 -3.47 -7.35 -0.73
CA VAL A 187 -2.93 -8.00 -1.92
C VAL A 187 -3.62 -9.35 -2.15
N ALA A 188 -3.88 -10.11 -1.08
CA ALA A 188 -4.53 -11.42 -1.18
C ALA A 188 -5.97 -11.33 -1.72
N SER A 189 -6.77 -10.37 -1.24
CA SER A 189 -8.15 -10.20 -1.72
C SER A 189 -8.19 -9.83 -3.19
N ILE A 190 -7.36 -8.88 -3.63
CA ILE A 190 -7.30 -8.46 -5.03
C ILE A 190 -6.80 -9.62 -5.91
N CYS A 191 -5.72 -10.31 -5.53
CA CYS A 191 -5.22 -11.45 -6.29
C CYS A 191 -6.24 -12.58 -6.37
N ARG A 192 -6.99 -12.86 -5.30
CA ARG A 192 -8.06 -13.86 -5.29
C ARG A 192 -9.16 -13.53 -6.32
N GLU A 193 -9.64 -12.29 -6.33
CA GLU A 193 -10.64 -11.84 -7.33
C GLU A 193 -10.11 -11.96 -8.76
N LEU A 194 -8.84 -11.65 -8.99
CA LEU A 194 -8.19 -11.80 -10.29
C LEU A 194 -8.11 -13.27 -10.72
N PHE A 195 -7.75 -14.18 -9.81
CA PHE A 195 -7.68 -15.61 -10.12
C PHE A 195 -9.05 -16.19 -10.41
N LEU A 196 -10.06 -15.85 -9.60
CA LEU A 196 -11.45 -16.26 -9.85
C LEU A 196 -12.06 -15.66 -11.14
N SER A 197 -11.46 -14.63 -11.71
CA SER A 197 -11.90 -14.04 -12.99
C SER A 197 -11.33 -14.75 -14.23
N VAL A 198 -10.41 -15.70 -14.03
CA VAL A 198 -9.88 -16.52 -15.14
C VAL A 198 -10.99 -17.46 -15.60
N PRO A 199 -11.28 -17.55 -16.92
CA PRO A 199 -12.30 -18.47 -17.42
C PRO A 199 -11.96 -19.94 -17.16
N ASP A 200 -12.92 -20.70 -16.62
CA ASP A 200 -12.77 -22.13 -16.31
C ASP A 200 -12.35 -22.95 -17.54
N GLU A 201 -12.79 -22.55 -18.74
CA GLU A 201 -12.47 -23.21 -20.01
C GLU A 201 -10.97 -23.21 -20.33
N LEU A 202 -10.22 -22.18 -19.87
CA LEU A 202 -8.77 -22.12 -20.06
C LEU A 202 -8.05 -23.09 -19.11
N GLU A 203 -8.55 -23.23 -17.90
CA GLU A 203 -8.01 -24.16 -16.90
C GLU A 203 -8.29 -25.60 -17.27
N GLU A 204 -9.54 -25.90 -17.61
CA GLU A 204 -9.98 -27.24 -18.09
C GLU A 204 -9.26 -27.61 -19.38
N GLY A 205 -9.06 -26.66 -20.31
CA GLY A 205 -8.32 -26.89 -21.54
C GLY A 205 -6.86 -27.27 -21.29
N ALA A 206 -6.18 -26.59 -20.36
CA ALA A 206 -4.81 -26.93 -19.99
C ALA A 206 -4.72 -28.34 -19.37
N LEU A 207 -5.67 -28.69 -18.49
CA LEU A 207 -5.72 -30.03 -17.85
C LEU A 207 -6.05 -31.11 -18.89
N ALA A 208 -6.93 -30.84 -19.86
CA ALA A 208 -7.27 -31.78 -20.95
C ALA A 208 -6.09 -32.06 -21.88
N LEU A 209 -5.15 -31.11 -22.02
CA LEU A 209 -3.89 -31.29 -22.74
C LEU A 209 -2.81 -32.05 -21.93
N GLY A 210 -3.15 -32.49 -20.70
CA GLY A 210 -2.27 -33.27 -19.84
C GLY A 210 -1.39 -32.45 -18.90
N ALA A 211 -1.64 -31.14 -18.76
CA ALA A 211 -0.94 -30.33 -17.79
C ALA A 211 -1.27 -30.77 -16.34
N THR A 212 -0.30 -30.71 -15.46
CA THR A 212 -0.53 -30.86 -14.02
C THR A 212 -1.22 -29.60 -13.47
N ARG A 213 -1.84 -29.68 -12.29
CA ARG A 213 -2.42 -28.51 -11.62
C ARG A 213 -1.43 -27.36 -11.44
N TRP A 214 -0.17 -27.69 -11.09
CA TRP A 214 0.86 -26.68 -10.95
C TRP A 214 1.19 -25.97 -12.28
N GLU A 215 1.28 -26.72 -13.36
CA GLU A 215 1.52 -26.18 -14.70
C GLU A 215 0.34 -25.32 -15.17
N MET A 216 -0.89 -25.73 -14.89
CA MET A 216 -2.11 -24.96 -15.17
C MET A 216 -2.08 -23.65 -14.38
N VAL A 217 -1.87 -23.67 -13.06
CA VAL A 217 -1.78 -22.47 -12.23
C VAL A 217 -0.70 -21.53 -12.73
N LYS A 218 0.50 -22.05 -13.02
CA LYS A 218 1.63 -21.23 -13.48
C LYS A 218 1.41 -20.69 -14.91
N GLY A 219 0.94 -21.54 -15.81
CA GLY A 219 0.80 -21.24 -17.24
C GLY A 219 -0.47 -20.48 -17.60
N VAL A 220 -1.57 -20.70 -16.88
CA VAL A 220 -2.87 -20.07 -17.14
C VAL A 220 -3.18 -19.00 -16.09
N VAL A 221 -3.41 -19.38 -14.84
CA VAL A 221 -3.90 -18.46 -13.80
C VAL A 221 -2.92 -17.30 -13.53
N LEU A 222 -1.69 -17.61 -13.13
CA LEU A 222 -0.69 -16.59 -12.85
C LEU A 222 -0.30 -15.81 -14.12
N SER A 223 -0.23 -16.50 -15.26
CA SER A 223 0.17 -15.84 -16.51
C SER A 223 -0.87 -14.83 -17.01
N SER A 224 -2.16 -15.15 -16.92
CA SER A 224 -3.25 -14.25 -17.30
C SER A 224 -3.45 -13.10 -16.30
N SER A 225 -3.05 -13.28 -15.04
CA SER A 225 -3.26 -12.30 -13.98
C SER A 225 -2.05 -11.39 -13.69
N LYS A 226 -0.96 -11.47 -14.45
CA LYS A 226 0.30 -10.75 -14.18
C LYS A 226 0.14 -9.25 -13.99
N SER A 227 -0.62 -8.59 -14.87
CA SER A 227 -0.87 -7.14 -14.79
C SER A 227 -1.65 -6.77 -13.53
N GLY A 228 -2.67 -7.57 -13.20
CA GLY A 228 -3.47 -7.37 -12.01
C GLY A 228 -2.68 -7.64 -10.72
N ILE A 229 -1.85 -8.69 -10.67
CA ILE A 229 -0.95 -8.95 -9.55
C ILE A 229 0.00 -7.77 -9.34
N ALA A 230 0.60 -7.24 -10.42
CA ALA A 230 1.46 -6.06 -10.33
C ALA A 230 0.69 -4.86 -9.75
N ALA A 231 -0.54 -4.61 -10.20
CA ALA A 231 -1.39 -3.55 -9.67
C ALA A 231 -1.71 -3.74 -8.17
N ALA A 232 -2.01 -4.97 -7.74
CA ALA A 232 -2.26 -5.30 -6.34
C ALA A 232 -1.03 -5.05 -5.45
N VAL A 233 0.15 -5.46 -5.91
CA VAL A 233 1.43 -5.23 -5.21
C VAL A 233 1.71 -3.74 -5.06
N ILE A 234 1.47 -2.96 -6.09
CA ILE A 234 1.67 -1.51 -6.10
C ILE A 234 0.72 -0.81 -5.13
N LEU A 235 -0.54 -1.23 -5.09
CA LEU A 235 -1.51 -0.71 -4.13
C LEU A 235 -1.06 -1.02 -2.69
N GLY A 236 -0.59 -2.24 -2.44
CA GLY A 236 0.00 -2.64 -1.16
C GLY A 236 1.23 -1.80 -0.80
N PHE A 237 2.10 -1.51 -1.77
CA PHE A 237 3.28 -0.66 -1.58
C PHE A 237 2.91 0.78 -1.23
N GLY A 238 1.95 1.36 -1.94
CA GLY A 238 1.43 2.71 -1.62
C GLY A 238 0.89 2.79 -0.20
N ARG A 239 0.17 1.74 0.24
CA ARG A 239 -0.29 1.60 1.62
C ARG A 239 0.87 1.57 2.61
N ALA A 240 1.90 0.76 2.35
CA ALA A 240 3.06 0.62 3.23
C ALA A 240 3.86 1.94 3.38
N ILE A 241 4.08 2.67 2.28
CA ILE A 241 4.79 3.97 2.29
C ILE A 241 4.01 5.02 3.08
N GLY A 242 2.68 5.02 2.97
CA GLY A 242 1.82 6.04 3.59
C GLY A 242 1.41 5.74 5.03
N GLU A 243 1.74 4.56 5.58
CA GLU A 243 1.31 4.19 6.92
C GLU A 243 2.04 5.01 7.98
N ALA A 244 1.28 5.78 8.74
CA ALA A 244 1.82 6.66 9.76
C ALA A 244 1.59 6.12 11.18
N ILE A 245 0.34 5.78 11.52
CA ILE A 245 -0.09 5.57 12.91
C ILE A 245 0.48 4.27 13.49
N ALA A 246 0.32 3.14 12.78
CA ALA A 246 0.87 1.87 13.26
C ALA A 246 2.40 1.92 13.36
N VAL A 247 3.06 2.49 12.34
CA VAL A 247 4.52 2.60 12.30
C VAL A 247 5.05 3.48 13.43
N THR A 248 4.43 4.64 13.70
CA THR A 248 4.84 5.53 14.80
C THR A 248 4.89 4.81 16.15
N GLN A 249 3.99 3.85 16.39
CA GLN A 249 3.93 3.12 17.65
C GLN A 249 5.04 2.08 17.82
N VAL A 250 5.54 1.51 16.72
CA VAL A 250 6.43 0.34 16.77
C VAL A 250 7.87 0.61 16.31
N ILE A 251 8.16 1.74 15.64
CA ILE A 251 9.46 1.97 14.99
C ILE A 251 10.55 2.55 15.93
N GLY A 252 10.15 3.08 17.09
CA GLY A 252 11.10 3.54 18.13
C GLY A 252 11.66 4.94 17.96
N ALA A 253 11.18 5.74 16.98
CA ALA A 253 11.47 7.19 16.82
C ALA A 253 12.95 7.57 16.68
N GLY A 254 13.76 6.84 15.90
CA GLY A 254 15.16 7.14 15.63
C GLY A 254 15.35 8.06 14.42
N ALA A 255 16.29 9.01 14.50
CA ALA A 255 16.66 9.90 13.39
C ALA A 255 18.04 9.57 12.79
N THR A 256 18.55 8.35 13.00
CA THR A 256 19.85 7.89 12.54
C THR A 256 19.71 6.76 11.52
N ILE A 257 20.63 6.73 10.55
CA ILE A 257 20.71 5.64 9.59
C ILE A 257 21.60 4.55 10.17
N GLN A 258 21.03 3.38 10.40
CA GLN A 258 21.75 2.18 10.79
C GLN A 258 21.41 1.06 9.82
N TRP A 259 22.40 0.20 9.51
CA TRP A 259 22.19 -0.91 8.59
C TRP A 259 21.42 -2.07 9.22
N SER A 260 21.42 -2.16 10.56
CA SER A 260 20.66 -3.20 11.26
C SER A 260 19.16 -2.91 11.24
N LEU A 261 18.39 -3.88 10.86
CA LEU A 261 16.92 -3.83 10.91
C LEU A 261 16.38 -3.81 12.34
N PHE A 262 17.17 -4.28 13.33
CA PHE A 262 16.78 -4.27 14.75
C PHE A 262 16.91 -2.88 15.38
N SER A 263 17.55 -1.95 14.67
CA SER A 263 17.69 -0.57 15.18
C SER A 263 16.37 0.19 15.13
N THR A 264 16.25 1.16 16.05
CA THR A 264 15.18 2.15 15.98
C THR A 264 15.37 3.05 14.77
N GLY A 265 14.27 3.49 14.19
CA GLY A 265 14.27 4.36 13.02
C GLY A 265 13.04 5.25 12.99
N ASP A 266 12.79 5.85 11.86
CA ASP A 266 11.54 6.55 11.59
C ASP A 266 11.25 6.57 10.08
N THR A 267 9.99 6.69 9.70
CA THR A 267 9.59 6.91 8.30
C THR A 267 9.18 8.37 8.10
N LEU A 268 9.02 8.79 6.86
CA LEU A 268 8.49 10.11 6.54
C LEU A 268 7.11 10.32 7.20
N ALA A 269 6.21 9.35 7.07
CA ALA A 269 4.85 9.41 7.60
C ALA A 269 4.84 9.37 9.14
N SER A 270 5.62 8.46 9.75
CA SER A 270 5.68 8.33 11.22
C SER A 270 6.32 9.55 11.88
N ARG A 271 7.36 10.14 11.28
CA ARG A 271 7.97 11.37 11.79
C ARG A 271 6.99 12.54 11.79
N ILE A 272 6.23 12.72 10.71
CA ILE A 272 5.19 13.76 10.64
C ILE A 272 4.14 13.52 11.72
N ALA A 273 3.58 12.31 11.79
CA ALA A 273 2.53 11.98 12.76
C ALA A 273 2.98 12.12 14.22
N GLY A 274 4.21 11.66 14.53
CA GLY A 274 4.75 11.67 15.89
C GLY A 274 5.20 13.04 16.39
N GLN A 275 5.62 13.95 15.49
CA GLN A 275 6.19 15.23 15.92
C GLN A 275 5.32 16.47 15.64
N TYR A 276 4.34 16.37 14.74
CA TYR A 276 3.58 17.55 14.34
C TYR A 276 2.86 18.26 15.51
N GLN A 277 2.24 17.49 16.41
CA GLN A 277 1.51 18.07 17.55
C GLN A 277 2.44 18.71 18.60
N GLY A 278 3.68 18.24 18.71
CA GLY A 278 4.69 18.75 19.63
C GLY A 278 5.64 19.78 19.02
N ALA A 279 5.44 20.15 17.74
CA ALA A 279 6.32 21.09 17.07
C ALA A 279 6.10 22.52 17.59
N VAL A 280 7.18 23.14 18.12
CA VAL A 280 7.12 24.46 18.76
C VAL A 280 7.59 25.56 17.81
N SER A 281 8.66 25.33 17.04
CA SER A 281 9.22 26.33 16.15
C SER A 281 8.52 26.33 14.78
N LYS A 282 8.38 27.52 14.18
CA LYS A 282 7.86 27.62 12.79
C LYS A 282 8.75 26.88 11.79
N MET A 283 10.05 26.80 12.05
CA MET A 283 10.99 26.07 11.21
C MET A 283 10.75 24.57 11.30
N GLN A 284 10.52 24.03 12.51
CA GLN A 284 10.20 22.62 12.72
C GLN A 284 8.91 22.23 12.00
N VAL A 285 7.85 23.04 12.14
CA VAL A 285 6.59 22.82 11.42
C VAL A 285 6.82 22.80 9.91
N SER A 286 7.55 23.80 9.39
CA SER A 286 7.87 23.88 7.96
C SER A 286 8.71 22.69 7.48
N ALA A 287 9.67 22.22 8.29
CA ALA A 287 10.45 21.02 7.98
C ALA A 287 9.59 19.75 7.92
N LEU A 288 8.60 19.60 8.83
CA LEU A 288 7.64 18.49 8.77
C LEU A 288 6.74 18.55 7.53
N PHE A 289 6.29 19.75 7.12
CA PHE A 289 5.58 19.92 5.85
C PHE A 289 6.48 19.62 4.64
N TYR A 290 7.78 19.89 4.74
CA TYR A 290 8.73 19.53 3.67
C TYR A 290 8.90 18.01 3.57
N LEU A 291 8.94 17.27 4.70
CA LEU A 291 8.85 15.80 4.66
C LEU A 291 7.55 15.33 3.99
N GLY A 292 6.42 16.01 4.26
CA GLY A 292 5.14 15.75 3.61
C GLY A 292 5.18 15.99 2.09
N ALA A 293 5.84 17.06 1.64
CA ALA A 293 6.04 17.31 0.21
C ALA A 293 6.89 16.20 -0.45
N ILE A 294 7.94 15.75 0.22
CA ILE A 294 8.77 14.61 -0.25
C ILE A 294 7.93 13.34 -0.34
N LEU A 295 7.11 13.05 0.67
CA LEU A 295 6.23 11.88 0.68
C LEU A 295 5.21 11.92 -0.46
N LEU A 296 4.64 13.09 -0.76
CA LEU A 296 3.76 13.28 -1.92
C LEU A 296 4.49 12.99 -3.24
N VAL A 297 5.71 13.49 -3.40
CA VAL A 297 6.53 13.22 -4.61
C VAL A 297 6.85 11.73 -4.72
N ILE A 298 7.27 11.07 -3.64
CA ILE A 298 7.53 9.62 -3.63
C ILE A 298 6.27 8.85 -3.99
N GLY A 299 5.11 9.19 -3.39
CA GLY A 299 3.84 8.56 -3.71
C GLY A 299 3.42 8.74 -5.17
N LEU A 300 3.62 9.93 -5.74
CA LEU A 300 3.35 10.20 -7.14
C LEU A 300 4.28 9.39 -8.06
N LEU A 301 5.58 9.39 -7.79
CA LEU A 301 6.56 8.62 -8.56
C LEU A 301 6.28 7.13 -8.51
N THR A 302 5.96 6.61 -7.32
CA THR A 302 5.57 5.21 -7.15
C THR A 302 4.35 4.87 -7.99
N ASN A 303 3.32 5.71 -7.97
CA ASN A 303 2.10 5.49 -8.74
C ASN A 303 2.35 5.57 -10.26
N LEU A 304 3.19 6.50 -10.72
CA LEU A 304 3.59 6.60 -12.13
C LEU A 304 4.40 5.38 -12.58
N LEU A 305 5.38 4.94 -11.78
CA LEU A 305 6.14 3.71 -12.06
C LEU A 305 5.21 2.49 -12.14
N ALA A 306 4.23 2.45 -11.25
CA ALA A 306 3.17 1.47 -11.21
C ALA A 306 2.41 1.37 -12.54
N GLN A 307 1.87 2.49 -12.98
CA GLN A 307 1.11 2.56 -14.23
C GLN A 307 1.97 2.16 -15.44
N MET A 308 3.25 2.52 -15.46
CA MET A 308 4.18 2.10 -16.51
C MET A 308 4.41 0.59 -16.51
N VAL A 309 4.52 -0.03 -15.34
CA VAL A 309 4.70 -1.50 -15.21
C VAL A 309 3.43 -2.22 -15.69
N VAL A 310 2.25 -1.83 -15.19
CA VAL A 310 0.97 -2.42 -15.59
C VAL A 310 0.73 -2.26 -17.10
N GLY A 311 0.96 -1.06 -17.65
CA GLY A 311 0.79 -0.79 -19.07
C GLY A 311 1.69 -1.65 -19.98
N ARG A 312 2.92 -2.00 -19.55
CA ARG A 312 3.77 -2.91 -20.32
C ARG A 312 3.21 -4.33 -20.40
N PHE A 313 2.58 -4.82 -19.35
CA PHE A 313 1.95 -6.15 -19.37
C PHE A 313 0.66 -6.19 -20.21
N GLU A 314 -0.10 -5.09 -20.30
CA GLU A 314 -1.29 -5.00 -21.14
C GLU A 314 -0.94 -4.97 -22.64
N HIS A 315 0.11 -4.23 -23.05
CA HIS A 315 0.55 -4.17 -24.45
C HIS A 315 1.06 -5.52 -24.98
N GLN A 316 1.58 -6.38 -24.12
CA GLN A 316 1.98 -7.74 -24.49
C GLN A 316 0.79 -8.66 -24.79
N ARG A 317 -0.41 -8.33 -24.30
CA ARG A 317 -1.65 -9.08 -24.60
C ARG A 317 -2.30 -8.67 -25.92
N THR A 318 -2.21 -7.38 -26.28
CA THR A 318 -2.80 -6.82 -27.53
C THR A 318 -1.87 -6.90 -28.73
N GLY A 319 -0.60 -7.21 -28.57
CA GLY A 319 0.38 -7.34 -29.67
C GLY A 319 0.59 -8.76 -30.18
N ALA A 320 -0.31 -9.68 -29.85
CA ALA A 320 -0.29 -11.08 -30.32
C ALA A 320 -1.39 -11.38 -31.37
N ASP A 321 -1.96 -10.31 -31.99
CA ASP A 321 -2.87 -10.43 -33.14
C ASP A 321 -2.14 -10.14 -34.44
#